data_2c462c065d6a440034c277dd8672d254
#
_entry.id   2c462c065d6a440034c277dd8672d254
#
_cell.length_a   1.000
_cell.length_b   1.000
_cell.length_c   1.000
_cell.angle_alpha   90.00
_cell.angle_beta   90.00
_cell.angle_gamma   90.00
#
_symmetry.space_group_name_H-M   'P 1'
#
loop_
_entity.id
_entity.type
_entity.pdbx_description
1 polymer ?
#
loop_
_entity_poly.entity_id
_entity_poly.type
_entity_poly.pdbx_seq_one_letter_code
_entity_poly.pdbx_strand_id
1 'polypeptide(L)'
;MTLAIALFTYYVFSILQLTRKDLLTGLLNRQAFYADIRNNPEDITALVSLDMNGLKAINDSEGHAAGDEALSTLALCFMRALRRGQSGYRIGGDEFAIICRRCSREETDQLVERIRNYVAETPYSCSVGYSCAGEEPRETDDLLRESDAMMYAEKARYYESSGRDRRKD
;
A
#
# COMPACT_ATOMS: atom_id res chain seq x y z
N MET A 1 -33.84 -16.56 -20.70
CA MET A 1 -32.49 -17.12 -20.49
C MET A 1 -31.38 -16.05 -20.38
N THR A 2 -31.36 -15.04 -21.25
CA THR A 2 -30.36 -13.97 -21.27
C THR A 2 -30.33 -13.06 -20.03
N LEU A 3 -31.48 -12.68 -19.46
CA LEU A 3 -31.55 -11.81 -18.27
C LEU A 3 -31.00 -12.51 -17.01
N ALA A 4 -31.33 -13.78 -16.80
CA ALA A 4 -30.86 -14.57 -15.66
C ALA A 4 -29.33 -14.75 -15.70
N ILE A 5 -28.76 -15.00 -16.88
CA ILE A 5 -27.31 -15.11 -17.06
C ILE A 5 -26.65 -13.75 -16.78
N ALA A 6 -27.21 -12.65 -17.27
CA ALA A 6 -26.68 -11.31 -17.02
C ALA A 6 -26.71 -10.93 -15.54
N LEU A 7 -27.79 -11.26 -14.81
CA LEU A 7 -27.89 -11.05 -13.38
C LEU A 7 -26.91 -11.93 -12.59
N PHE A 8 -26.73 -13.18 -12.98
CA PHE A 8 -25.79 -14.09 -12.35
C PHE A 8 -24.35 -13.63 -12.57
N THR A 9 -23.98 -13.26 -13.80
CA THR A 9 -22.63 -12.73 -14.09
C THR A 9 -22.36 -11.42 -13.36
N TYR A 10 -23.35 -10.50 -13.30
CA TYR A 10 -23.23 -9.28 -12.50
C TYR A 10 -23.04 -9.57 -11.01
N TYR A 11 -23.81 -10.52 -10.46
CA TYR A 11 -23.72 -10.93 -9.06
C TYR A 11 -22.34 -11.53 -8.74
N VAL A 12 -21.88 -12.47 -9.58
CA VAL A 12 -20.53 -13.06 -9.43
C VAL A 12 -19.44 -12.01 -9.54
N PHE A 13 -19.54 -11.12 -10.54
CA PHE A 13 -18.60 -10.02 -10.69
C PHE A 13 -18.59 -9.10 -9.47
N SER A 14 -19.75 -8.76 -8.92
CA SER A 14 -19.85 -7.91 -7.73
C SER A 14 -19.23 -8.57 -6.50
N ILE A 15 -19.46 -9.88 -6.29
CA ILE A 15 -18.81 -10.64 -5.22
C ILE A 15 -17.29 -10.66 -5.41
N LEU A 16 -16.80 -10.93 -6.61
CA LEU A 16 -15.37 -10.92 -6.91
C LEU A 16 -14.73 -9.56 -6.64
N GLN A 17 -15.41 -8.46 -6.94
CA GLN A 17 -14.94 -7.11 -6.61
C GLN A 17 -14.91 -6.86 -5.10
N LEU A 18 -15.93 -7.30 -4.36
CA LEU A 18 -15.96 -7.19 -2.89
C LEU A 18 -14.86 -8.01 -2.23
N THR A 19 -14.53 -9.20 -2.78
CA THR A 19 -13.45 -10.06 -2.25
C THR A 19 -12.04 -9.54 -2.54
N ARG A 20 -11.88 -8.52 -3.40
CA ARG A 20 -10.58 -7.89 -3.71
C ARG A 20 -10.23 -6.72 -2.81
N LYS A 21 -11.15 -6.23 -2.00
CA LYS A 21 -10.94 -5.07 -1.12
C LYS A 21 -10.66 -5.49 0.32
N ASP A 22 -9.86 -4.68 0.99
CA ASP A 22 -9.74 -4.69 2.44
C ASP A 22 -10.91 -3.93 3.05
N LEU A 23 -11.66 -4.57 3.94
CA LEU A 23 -12.91 -4.04 4.48
C LEU A 23 -12.70 -2.85 5.42
N LEU A 24 -11.55 -2.76 6.09
CA LEU A 24 -11.25 -1.65 6.99
C LEU A 24 -10.84 -0.40 6.20
N THR A 25 -9.96 -0.56 5.23
CA THR A 25 -9.29 0.57 4.59
C THR A 25 -9.88 0.94 3.22
N GLY A 26 -10.62 0.02 2.57
CA GLY A 26 -11.15 0.20 1.22
C GLY A 26 -10.11 0.08 0.09
N LEU A 27 -8.83 -0.04 0.41
CA LEU A 27 -7.77 -0.39 -0.53
C LEU A 27 -7.96 -1.81 -1.07
N LEU A 28 -7.21 -2.18 -2.09
CA LEU A 28 -7.15 -3.58 -2.51
C LEU A 28 -6.46 -4.43 -1.42
N ASN A 29 -6.85 -5.69 -1.33
CA ASN A 29 -6.32 -6.59 -0.31
C ASN A 29 -5.06 -7.34 -0.79
N ARG A 30 -4.45 -8.11 0.13
CA ARG A 30 -3.27 -8.94 -0.13
C ARG A 30 -3.44 -9.90 -1.30
N GLN A 31 -4.60 -10.54 -1.43
CA GLN A 31 -4.85 -11.48 -2.54
C GLN A 31 -4.85 -10.75 -3.89
N ALA A 32 -5.45 -9.56 -3.94
CA ALA A 32 -5.44 -8.70 -5.12
C ALA A 32 -4.02 -8.27 -5.48
N PHE A 33 -3.18 -7.92 -4.50
CA PHE A 33 -1.78 -7.56 -4.71
C PHE A 33 -0.99 -8.67 -5.43
N TYR A 34 -1.01 -9.89 -4.89
CA TYR A 34 -0.28 -10.99 -5.51
C TYR A 34 -0.86 -11.46 -6.85
N ALA A 35 -2.17 -11.31 -7.04
CA ALA A 35 -2.79 -11.56 -8.33
C ALA A 35 -2.34 -10.52 -9.38
N ASP A 36 -2.32 -9.24 -9.00
CA ASP A 36 -1.99 -8.14 -9.89
C ASP A 36 -0.48 -8.10 -10.23
N ILE A 37 0.40 -8.50 -9.30
CA ILE A 37 1.83 -8.67 -9.60
C ILE A 37 2.05 -9.73 -10.69
N ARG A 38 1.31 -10.84 -10.64
CA ARG A 38 1.44 -11.92 -11.63
C ARG A 38 0.79 -11.61 -12.97
N ASN A 39 -0.17 -10.69 -12.97
CA ASN A 39 -0.86 -10.26 -14.20
C ASN A 39 -0.10 -9.10 -14.85
N ASN A 40 0.45 -9.34 -16.04
CA ASN A 40 1.22 -8.38 -16.83
C ASN A 40 2.38 -7.76 -16.01
N PRO A 41 3.32 -8.56 -15.52
CA PRO A 41 4.44 -8.08 -14.72
C PRO A 41 5.31 -7.08 -15.50
N GLU A 42 5.37 -7.18 -16.83
CA GLU A 42 6.10 -6.30 -17.73
C GLU A 42 5.57 -4.85 -17.72
N ASP A 43 4.33 -4.63 -17.33
CA ASP A 43 3.76 -3.28 -17.19
C ASP A 43 4.13 -2.61 -15.87
N ILE A 44 4.66 -3.36 -14.90
CA ILE A 44 5.02 -2.85 -13.58
C ILE A 44 6.37 -2.15 -13.68
N THR A 45 6.35 -0.83 -13.52
CA THR A 45 7.55 0.02 -13.64
C THR A 45 8.06 0.51 -12.31
N ALA A 46 7.25 0.46 -11.24
CA ALA A 46 7.70 0.75 -9.89
C ALA A 46 6.82 0.07 -8.84
N LEU A 47 7.40 -0.18 -7.67
CA LEU A 47 6.72 -0.63 -6.46
C LEU A 47 7.05 0.31 -5.30
N VAL A 48 6.04 0.58 -4.48
CA VAL A 48 6.19 1.36 -3.24
C VAL A 48 5.72 0.50 -2.09
N SER A 49 6.57 0.31 -1.10
CA SER A 49 6.27 -0.37 0.16
C SER A 49 6.08 0.66 1.26
N LEU A 50 5.03 0.52 2.06
CA LEU A 50 4.70 1.44 3.14
C LEU A 50 4.34 0.64 4.40
N ASP A 51 4.68 1.19 5.56
CA ASP A 51 4.41 0.58 6.84
C ASP A 51 4.06 1.67 7.85
N MET A 52 2.94 1.50 8.57
CA MET A 52 2.54 2.44 9.61
C MET A 52 3.47 2.36 10.81
N ASN A 53 3.95 3.51 11.28
CA ASN A 53 4.80 3.57 12.47
C ASN A 53 3.95 3.62 13.75
N GLY A 54 4.34 2.84 14.76
CA GLY A 54 3.79 2.90 16.11
C GLY A 54 2.34 2.42 16.27
N LEU A 55 1.81 1.60 15.36
CA LEU A 55 0.44 1.06 15.46
C LEU A 55 0.21 0.33 16.77
N LYS A 56 1.18 -0.49 17.22
CA LYS A 56 1.06 -1.22 18.47
C LYS A 56 0.94 -0.28 19.68
N ALA A 57 1.74 0.80 19.71
CA ALA A 57 1.67 1.77 20.79
C ALA A 57 0.29 2.47 20.84
N ILE A 58 -0.32 2.77 19.70
CA ILE A 58 -1.69 3.30 19.62
C ILE A 58 -2.68 2.28 20.16
N ASN A 59 -2.60 1.02 19.70
CA ASN A 59 -3.47 -0.05 20.18
C ASN A 59 -3.37 -0.26 21.70
N ASP A 60 -2.15 -0.24 22.24
CA ASP A 60 -1.89 -0.48 23.65
C ASP A 60 -2.35 0.71 24.54
N SER A 61 -2.27 1.95 24.04
CA SER A 61 -2.66 3.16 24.80
C SER A 61 -4.12 3.56 24.62
N GLU A 62 -4.70 3.38 23.42
CA GLU A 62 -6.01 3.93 23.05
C GLU A 62 -6.99 2.85 22.57
N GLY A 63 -6.52 1.60 22.45
CA GLY A 63 -7.33 0.45 22.02
C GLY A 63 -7.36 0.24 20.51
N HIS A 64 -7.81 -0.96 20.12
CA HIS A 64 -7.82 -1.39 18.71
C HIS A 64 -8.67 -0.49 17.79
N ALA A 65 -9.74 0.13 18.31
CA ALA A 65 -10.55 1.05 17.51
C ALA A 65 -9.77 2.28 17.06
N ALA A 66 -8.87 2.81 17.91
CA ALA A 66 -7.99 3.92 17.54
C ALA A 66 -6.94 3.48 16.50
N GLY A 67 -6.40 2.27 16.62
CA GLY A 67 -5.51 1.69 15.60
C GLY A 67 -6.20 1.51 14.25
N ASP A 68 -7.46 1.05 14.24
CA ASP A 68 -8.26 0.92 13.02
C ASP A 68 -8.55 2.28 12.37
N GLU A 69 -8.82 3.31 13.17
CA GLU A 69 -8.97 4.69 12.68
C GLU A 69 -7.67 5.22 12.07
N ALA A 70 -6.54 4.96 12.72
CA ALA A 70 -5.22 5.35 12.24
C ALA A 70 -4.89 4.69 10.88
N LEU A 71 -5.13 3.37 10.76
CA LEU A 71 -4.95 2.63 9.51
C LEU A 71 -5.86 3.15 8.39
N SER A 72 -7.12 3.44 8.70
CA SER A 72 -8.08 3.98 7.74
C SER A 72 -7.69 5.38 7.29
N THR A 73 -7.18 6.21 8.20
CA THR A 73 -6.69 7.57 7.90
C THR A 73 -5.50 7.53 6.95
N LEU A 74 -4.49 6.69 7.21
CA LEU A 74 -3.35 6.53 6.30
C LEU A 74 -3.78 6.00 4.94
N ALA A 75 -4.68 5.02 4.90
CA ALA A 75 -5.20 4.49 3.65
C ALA A 75 -5.90 5.58 2.81
N LEU A 76 -6.64 6.49 3.43
CA LEU A 76 -7.24 7.65 2.75
C LEU A 76 -6.16 8.57 2.17
N CYS A 77 -5.07 8.84 2.91
CA CYS A 77 -3.93 9.61 2.40
C CYS A 77 -3.33 8.94 1.15
N PHE A 78 -3.14 7.62 1.20
CA PHE A 78 -2.61 6.86 0.07
C PHE A 78 -3.56 6.92 -1.13
N MET A 79 -4.86 6.69 -0.95
CA MET A 79 -5.85 6.77 -2.03
C MET A 79 -5.90 8.16 -2.67
N ARG A 80 -5.81 9.24 -1.89
CA ARG A 80 -5.74 10.63 -2.41
C ARG A 80 -4.50 10.88 -3.26
N ALA A 81 -3.39 10.23 -2.92
CA ALA A 81 -2.12 10.37 -3.63
C ALA A 81 -2.11 9.67 -4.99
N LEU A 82 -2.90 8.58 -5.15
CA LEU A 82 -2.89 7.76 -6.36
C LEU A 82 -3.35 8.54 -7.60
N ARG A 83 -2.77 8.16 -8.73
CA ARG A 83 -3.13 8.64 -10.09
C ARG A 83 -3.32 7.45 -11.01
N ARG A 84 -3.64 7.74 -12.27
CA ARG A 84 -3.80 6.69 -13.31
C ARG A 84 -2.55 5.82 -13.38
N GLY A 85 -2.74 4.50 -13.48
CA GLY A 85 -1.65 3.52 -13.50
C GLY A 85 -1.11 3.13 -12.12
N GLN A 86 -1.65 3.72 -11.03
CA GLN A 86 -1.23 3.44 -9.66
C GLN A 86 -2.36 2.77 -8.88
N SER A 87 -2.07 1.68 -8.19
CA SER A 87 -3.05 0.93 -7.38
C SER A 87 -2.49 0.67 -5.99
N GLY A 88 -3.30 0.94 -4.96
CA GLY A 88 -2.90 0.78 -3.56
C GLY A 88 -3.52 -0.46 -2.92
N TYR A 89 -2.74 -1.10 -2.07
CA TYR A 89 -3.06 -2.38 -1.42
C TYR A 89 -2.73 -2.33 0.07
N ARG A 90 -3.53 -3.03 0.88
CA ARG A 90 -3.16 -3.41 2.24
C ARG A 90 -2.72 -4.87 2.22
N ILE A 91 -1.45 -5.13 2.55
CA ILE A 91 -0.84 -6.46 2.42
C ILE A 91 -0.57 -7.15 3.76
N GLY A 92 -0.62 -6.39 4.85
CA GLY A 92 -0.43 -6.88 6.22
C GLY A 92 -1.28 -6.10 7.22
N GLY A 93 -0.99 -6.25 8.49
CA GLY A 93 -1.65 -5.52 9.57
C GLY A 93 -1.47 -4.00 9.43
N ASP A 94 -0.22 -3.57 9.36
CA ASP A 94 0.25 -2.19 9.23
C ASP A 94 0.99 -1.94 7.89
N GLU A 95 1.04 -2.96 7.03
CA GLU A 95 1.79 -2.94 5.78
C GLU A 95 0.89 -2.65 4.58
N PHE A 96 1.35 -1.74 3.72
CA PHE A 96 0.68 -1.35 2.49
C PHE A 96 1.67 -1.39 1.32
N ALA A 97 1.14 -1.50 0.11
CA ALA A 97 1.94 -1.45 -1.11
C ALA A 97 1.22 -0.64 -2.18
N ILE A 98 1.99 -0.08 -3.13
CA ILE A 98 1.44 0.52 -4.33
C ILE A 98 2.17 -0.07 -5.54
N ILE A 99 1.39 -0.55 -6.51
CA ILE A 99 1.88 -0.96 -7.83
C ILE A 99 1.73 0.22 -8.78
N CYS A 100 2.84 0.60 -9.43
CA CYS A 100 2.87 1.59 -10.48
C CYS A 100 3.07 0.90 -11.83
N ARG A 101 2.13 1.07 -12.75
CA ARG A 101 2.17 0.50 -14.11
C ARG A 101 2.38 1.60 -15.13
N ARG A 102 3.39 1.44 -15.98
CA ARG A 102 3.75 2.38 -17.04
C ARG A 102 3.94 3.81 -16.53
N CYS A 103 4.43 3.94 -15.29
CA CYS A 103 4.78 5.21 -14.67
C CYS A 103 6.26 5.48 -14.88
N SER A 104 6.62 6.73 -15.12
CA SER A 104 7.99 7.17 -15.09
C SER A 104 8.55 7.21 -13.66
N ARG A 105 9.87 7.33 -13.54
CA ARG A 105 10.52 7.55 -12.25
C ARG A 105 10.01 8.85 -11.59
N GLU A 106 9.90 9.92 -12.39
CA GLU A 106 9.40 11.20 -11.90
C GLU A 106 7.96 11.11 -11.36
N GLU A 107 7.07 10.39 -12.05
CA GLU A 107 5.70 10.15 -11.58
C GLU A 107 5.68 9.35 -10.27
N THR A 108 6.63 8.44 -10.08
CA THR A 108 6.77 7.67 -8.83
C THR A 108 7.33 8.55 -7.71
N ASP A 109 8.34 9.38 -7.98
CA ASP A 109 8.89 10.33 -7.00
C ASP A 109 7.79 11.33 -6.54
N GLN A 110 6.99 11.86 -7.47
CA GLN A 110 5.84 12.71 -7.17
C GLN A 110 4.75 11.99 -6.37
N LEU A 111 4.52 10.69 -6.62
CA LEU A 111 3.59 9.90 -5.81
C LEU A 111 4.06 9.82 -4.36
N VAL A 112 5.33 9.48 -4.15
CA VAL A 112 5.92 9.38 -2.81
C VAL A 112 5.87 10.75 -2.09
N GLU A 113 6.15 11.83 -2.78
CA GLU A 113 6.04 13.19 -2.24
C GLU A 113 4.59 13.52 -1.83
N ARG A 114 3.60 13.22 -2.68
CA ARG A 114 2.17 13.41 -2.31
C ARG A 114 1.78 12.60 -1.09
N ILE A 115 2.24 11.33 -1.01
CA ILE A 115 1.99 10.48 0.16
C ILE A 115 2.54 11.15 1.43
N ARG A 116 3.81 11.55 1.42
CA ARG A 116 4.46 12.21 2.56
C ARG A 116 3.72 13.49 2.98
N ASN A 117 3.30 14.30 2.01
CA ASN A 117 2.57 15.53 2.27
C ASN A 117 1.20 15.26 2.92
N TYR A 118 0.41 14.32 2.38
CA TYR A 118 -0.89 14.00 2.98
C TYR A 118 -0.78 13.33 4.34
N VAL A 119 0.21 12.47 4.56
CA VAL A 119 0.47 11.86 5.86
C VAL A 119 0.89 12.92 6.88
N ALA A 120 1.70 13.90 6.49
CA ALA A 120 2.12 15.00 7.38
C ALA A 120 0.96 15.89 7.84
N GLU A 121 -0.20 15.88 7.17
CA GLU A 121 -1.43 16.57 7.61
C GLU A 121 -2.16 15.79 8.73
N THR A 122 -1.71 14.58 9.08
CA THR A 122 -2.32 13.72 10.10
C THR A 122 -1.42 13.57 11.33
N PRO A 123 -1.94 13.11 12.49
CA PRO A 123 -1.11 12.80 13.64
C PRO A 123 -0.28 11.51 13.48
N TYR A 124 -0.44 10.79 12.39
CA TYR A 124 0.19 9.51 12.13
C TYR A 124 1.43 9.64 11.25
N SER A 125 2.25 8.59 11.22
CA SER A 125 3.41 8.52 10.32
C SER A 125 3.53 7.13 9.70
N CYS A 126 4.20 7.07 8.55
CA CYS A 126 4.55 5.83 7.92
C CYS A 126 5.98 5.87 7.38
N SER A 127 6.60 4.70 7.28
CA SER A 127 7.87 4.51 6.61
C SER A 127 7.61 4.12 5.16
N VAL A 128 8.38 4.69 4.23
CA VAL A 128 8.17 4.54 2.79
C VAL A 128 9.46 4.11 2.12
N GLY A 129 9.40 3.04 1.34
CA GLY A 129 10.45 2.65 0.43
C GLY A 129 9.88 2.46 -0.97
N TYR A 130 10.67 2.72 -2.00
CA TYR A 130 10.23 2.49 -3.36
C TYR A 130 11.39 2.15 -4.28
N SER A 131 11.08 1.42 -5.33
CA SER A 131 12.02 1.06 -6.38
C SER A 131 11.38 1.27 -7.74
N CYS A 132 12.18 1.63 -8.72
CA CYS A 132 11.75 1.83 -10.10
C CYS A 132 12.56 0.94 -11.03
N ALA A 133 11.92 0.37 -12.04
CA ALA A 133 12.61 -0.14 -13.20
C ALA A 133 13.32 1.03 -13.88
N GLY A 134 14.58 0.82 -14.27
CA GLY A 134 15.33 1.79 -15.09
C GLY A 134 14.92 1.71 -16.56
N GLU A 135 15.87 2.04 -17.44
CA GLU A 135 15.68 1.86 -18.90
C GLU A 135 15.60 0.37 -19.28
N GLU A 136 16.19 -0.52 -18.48
CA GLU A 136 16.10 -1.96 -18.67
C GLU A 136 14.95 -2.54 -17.83
N PRO A 137 14.18 -3.51 -18.37
CA PRO A 137 13.19 -4.25 -17.62
C PRO A 137 13.82 -4.95 -16.40
N ARG A 138 13.13 -4.88 -15.25
CA ARG A 138 13.54 -5.56 -14.02
C ARG A 138 12.45 -6.53 -13.57
N GLU A 139 12.86 -7.62 -12.95
CA GLU A 139 11.92 -8.55 -12.34
C GLU A 139 11.14 -7.84 -11.20
N THR A 140 9.85 -8.10 -11.15
CA THR A 140 8.97 -7.49 -10.14
C THR A 140 9.39 -7.87 -8.71
N ASP A 141 9.91 -9.08 -8.52
CA ASP A 141 10.42 -9.56 -7.22
C ASP A 141 11.65 -8.75 -6.77
N ASP A 142 12.50 -8.31 -7.70
CA ASP A 142 13.64 -7.45 -7.38
C ASP A 142 13.18 -6.04 -6.98
N LEU A 143 12.19 -5.49 -7.68
CA LEU A 143 11.58 -4.21 -7.33
C LEU A 143 10.95 -4.27 -5.92
N LEU A 144 10.22 -5.35 -5.62
CA LEU A 144 9.59 -5.54 -4.31
C LEU A 144 10.64 -5.63 -3.20
N ARG A 145 11.65 -6.46 -3.38
CA ARG A 145 12.73 -6.62 -2.40
C ARG A 145 13.46 -5.32 -2.10
N GLU A 146 13.73 -4.51 -3.13
CA GLU A 146 14.41 -3.23 -2.99
C GLU A 146 13.53 -2.19 -2.29
N SER A 147 12.24 -2.09 -2.65
CA SER A 147 11.29 -1.19 -1.99
C SER A 147 11.10 -1.55 -0.52
N ASP A 148 10.99 -2.84 -0.19
CA ASP A 148 10.90 -3.32 1.19
C ASP A 148 12.17 -2.97 1.98
N ALA A 149 13.36 -3.22 1.41
CA ALA A 149 14.62 -2.90 2.08
C ALA A 149 14.74 -1.40 2.41
N MET A 150 14.33 -0.53 1.50
CA MET A 150 14.32 0.93 1.73
C MET A 150 13.30 1.32 2.81
N MET A 151 12.10 0.76 2.79
CA MET A 151 11.07 0.99 3.81
C MET A 151 11.53 0.54 5.19
N TYR A 152 12.14 -0.65 5.31
CA TYR A 152 12.70 -1.12 6.59
C TYR A 152 13.85 -0.26 7.10
N ALA A 153 14.69 0.28 6.21
CA ALA A 153 15.75 1.22 6.58
C ALA A 153 15.18 2.55 7.11
N GLU A 154 14.10 3.05 6.51
CA GLU A 154 13.39 4.23 7.01
C GLU A 154 12.71 3.96 8.35
N LYS A 155 12.06 2.79 8.50
CA LYS A 155 11.44 2.38 9.76
C LYS A 155 12.45 2.26 10.89
N ALA A 156 13.63 1.71 10.63
CA ALA A 156 14.71 1.64 11.63
C ALA A 156 15.13 3.02 12.12
N ARG A 157 15.33 3.97 11.20
CA ARG A 157 15.67 5.38 11.53
C ARG A 157 14.59 6.07 12.35
N TYR A 158 13.31 5.81 12.06
CA TYR A 158 12.20 6.33 12.85
C TYR A 158 12.28 5.87 14.31
N TYR A 159 12.51 4.58 14.56
CA TYR A 159 12.62 4.07 15.94
C TYR A 159 13.88 4.57 16.67
N GLU A 160 15.02 4.66 16.00
CA GLU A 160 16.24 5.25 16.55
C GLU A 160 16.03 6.71 16.99
N SER A 161 15.39 7.50 16.15
CA SER A 161 15.14 8.93 16.43
C SER A 161 14.07 9.16 17.51
N SER A 162 13.09 8.26 17.60
CA SER A 162 11.97 8.35 18.58
C SER A 162 12.35 7.82 19.97
N GLY A 163 13.51 7.19 20.14
CA GLY A 163 13.93 6.52 21.39
C GLY A 163 13.06 5.31 21.76
N ARG A 164 12.23 4.82 20.85
CA ARG A 164 11.36 3.66 21.03
C ARG A 164 12.09 2.39 20.61
N ASP A 165 11.95 1.32 21.41
CA ASP A 165 12.56 0.02 21.09
C ASP A 165 11.65 -0.75 20.10
N ARG A 166 12.14 -0.99 18.89
CA ARG A 166 11.47 -1.76 17.83
C ARG A 166 10.97 -3.15 18.26
N ARG A 167 11.54 -3.73 19.33
CA ARG A 167 11.18 -5.06 19.85
C ARG A 167 9.99 -5.02 20.82
N LYS A 168 9.55 -3.83 21.21
CA LYS A 168 8.44 -3.64 22.14
C LYS A 168 7.17 -3.15 21.46
N ASP A 169 7.24 -2.81 20.15
CA ASP A 169 6.10 -2.39 19.31
C ASP A 169 5.54 -3.51 18.44
#